data_d18e94bd40c3e76967b1ffeafcb76fc4
#
_entry.id   d18e94bd40c3e76967b1ffeafcb76fc4
#
_cell.length_a   1.000
_cell.length_b   1.000
_cell.length_c   1.000
_cell.angle_alpha   90.00
_cell.angle_beta   90.00
_cell.angle_gamma   90.00
#
_symmetry.space_group_name_H-M   'P 1'
#
loop_
_entity.id
_entity.type
_entity.pdbx_description
1 polymer ?
#
loop_
_entity_poly.entity_id
_entity_poly.type
_entity_poly.pdbx_seq_one_letter_code
_entity_poly.pdbx_strand_id
1 'polypeptide(L)'
;MQRGKVRYIGCSNWQAWKIAKALGISEFKNLSRFDTLQAYYSIAGRDLEREIIPLLESEKLGLSVWSPLAGGLLSGKYSRTHQKLADSRRTYYDFPVVDKERTWRILEVMAPIAKAHDCSPAHLSLAWLLGKPVVTSVIIGAKRLDQFQDNLAAVEFTLTPDELRQLDAVSALFREYPGWVLPFQGADRWNQLIAGCVLPSR
;
A
#
# COMPACT_ATOMS: atom_id res chain seq x y z
N MET A 1 -5.83 -23.44 12.55
CA MET A 1 -4.53 -24.02 12.38
C MET A 1 -4.41 -25.35 13.11
N GLN A 2 -4.34 -25.45 14.43
CA GLN A 2 -4.18 -26.73 15.15
C GLN A 2 -5.18 -27.83 14.76
N ARG A 3 -6.42 -27.49 14.42
CA ARG A 3 -7.45 -28.43 13.93
C ARG A 3 -7.40 -28.69 12.43
N GLY A 4 -6.39 -28.18 11.70
CA GLY A 4 -6.23 -28.37 10.25
C GLY A 4 -7.23 -27.63 9.35
N LYS A 5 -8.17 -26.85 9.91
CA LYS A 5 -9.20 -26.14 9.14
C LYS A 5 -8.68 -24.92 8.40
N VAL A 6 -7.61 -24.29 8.89
CA VAL A 6 -7.01 -23.07 8.37
C VAL A 6 -5.49 -23.27 8.31
N ARG A 7 -4.84 -22.85 7.22
CA ARG A 7 -3.38 -22.93 7.06
C ARG A 7 -2.67 -21.71 7.58
N TYR A 8 -3.19 -20.51 7.25
CA TYR A 8 -2.61 -19.22 7.57
C TYR A 8 -3.67 -18.32 8.18
N ILE A 9 -3.26 -17.40 9.03
CA ILE A 9 -4.14 -16.39 9.62
C ILE A 9 -3.55 -14.99 9.39
N GLY A 10 -4.42 -14.00 9.36
CA GLY A 10 -4.02 -12.61 9.21
C GLY A 10 -4.86 -11.68 10.08
N CYS A 11 -4.45 -10.42 10.13
CA CYS A 11 -5.23 -9.35 10.74
C CYS A 11 -5.58 -8.29 9.70
N SER A 12 -6.45 -7.34 10.07
CA SER A 12 -6.86 -6.27 9.16
C SER A 12 -6.97 -4.94 9.89
N ASN A 13 -6.43 -3.89 9.27
CA ASN A 13 -6.56 -2.50 9.75
C ASN A 13 -6.03 -2.25 11.17
N TRP A 14 -4.98 -2.93 11.57
CA TRP A 14 -4.34 -2.73 12.86
C TRP A 14 -3.17 -1.75 12.76
N GLN A 15 -2.90 -1.04 13.87
CA GLN A 15 -1.71 -0.22 14.02
C GLN A 15 -0.46 -1.12 14.13
N ALA A 16 0.68 -0.61 13.67
CA ALA A 16 1.96 -1.33 13.67
C ALA A 16 2.32 -1.89 15.06
N TRP A 17 2.20 -1.06 16.12
CA TRP A 17 2.52 -1.50 17.48
C TRP A 17 1.64 -2.66 17.99
N LYS A 18 0.36 -2.71 17.56
CA LYS A 18 -0.54 -3.82 17.93
C LYS A 18 -0.14 -5.10 17.23
N ILE A 19 0.25 -5.02 15.96
CA ILE A 19 0.74 -6.17 15.20
C ILE A 19 2.03 -6.69 15.85
N ALA A 20 3.01 -5.82 16.10
CA ALA A 20 4.26 -6.18 16.74
C ALA A 20 4.03 -6.87 18.11
N LYS A 21 3.14 -6.29 18.93
CA LYS A 21 2.78 -6.88 20.23
C LYS A 21 2.12 -8.25 20.09
N ALA A 22 1.23 -8.43 19.13
CA ALA A 22 0.57 -9.72 18.88
C ALA A 22 1.57 -10.78 18.42
N LEU A 23 2.51 -10.43 17.55
CA LEU A 23 3.57 -11.33 17.09
C LEU A 23 4.47 -11.75 18.25
N GLY A 24 4.91 -10.82 19.08
CA GLY A 24 5.72 -11.13 20.28
C GLY A 24 4.97 -12.03 21.29
N ILE A 25 3.65 -11.82 21.49
CA ILE A 25 2.84 -12.71 22.32
C ILE A 25 2.75 -14.11 21.70
N SER A 26 2.57 -14.19 20.38
CA SER A 26 2.51 -15.48 19.68
C SER A 26 3.81 -16.25 19.83
N GLU A 27 4.94 -15.58 19.67
CA GLU A 27 6.26 -16.18 19.87
C GLU A 27 6.46 -16.65 21.31
N PHE A 28 6.23 -15.76 22.29
CA PHE A 28 6.43 -16.07 23.71
C PHE A 28 5.54 -17.21 24.21
N LYS A 29 4.29 -17.30 23.72
CA LYS A 29 3.31 -18.31 24.12
C LYS A 29 3.25 -19.53 23.21
N ASN A 30 4.13 -19.63 22.21
CA ASN A 30 4.12 -20.67 21.20
C ASN A 30 2.75 -20.82 20.51
N LEU A 31 2.15 -19.69 20.13
CA LEU A 31 0.88 -19.62 19.41
C LEU A 31 1.15 -19.42 17.89
N SER A 32 0.14 -19.71 17.09
CA SER A 32 0.18 -19.38 15.67
C SER A 32 0.26 -17.86 15.50
N ARG A 33 1.24 -17.40 14.71
CA ARG A 33 1.42 -15.99 14.38
C ARG A 33 0.54 -15.58 13.20
N PHE A 34 0.36 -14.29 13.01
CA PHE A 34 -0.17 -13.77 11.74
C PHE A 34 0.86 -13.89 10.63
N ASP A 35 0.40 -14.26 9.44
CA ASP A 35 1.21 -14.38 8.23
C ASP A 35 0.98 -13.22 7.26
N THR A 36 -0.16 -12.51 7.40
CA THR A 36 -0.54 -11.42 6.51
C THR A 36 -1.33 -10.33 7.21
N LEU A 37 -1.22 -9.12 6.68
CA LEU A 37 -2.08 -7.98 6.99
C LEU A 37 -2.96 -7.65 5.78
N GLN A 38 -4.26 -7.43 5.99
CA GLN A 38 -5.12 -6.80 5.00
C GLN A 38 -5.34 -5.34 5.37
N ALA A 39 -4.91 -4.41 4.50
CA ALA A 39 -4.97 -2.99 4.79
C ALA A 39 -5.21 -2.12 3.55
N TYR A 40 -5.68 -0.87 3.78
CA TYR A 40 -5.80 0.14 2.74
C TYR A 40 -4.41 0.58 2.27
N TYR A 41 -4.19 0.48 0.96
CA TYR A 41 -3.01 1.05 0.33
C TYR A 41 -3.33 1.45 -1.11
N SER A 42 -2.89 2.63 -1.52
CA SER A 42 -2.99 3.12 -2.89
C SER A 42 -1.98 4.23 -3.10
N ILE A 43 -1.72 4.61 -4.34
CA ILE A 43 -0.86 5.76 -4.63
C ILE A 43 -1.41 7.08 -4.05
N ALA A 44 -2.73 7.18 -3.81
CA ALA A 44 -3.36 8.32 -3.14
C ALA A 44 -3.37 8.22 -1.61
N GLY A 45 -3.11 7.04 -1.03
CA GLY A 45 -3.12 6.79 0.41
C GLY A 45 -1.96 5.89 0.82
N ARG A 46 -0.80 6.51 1.06
CA ARG A 46 0.50 5.85 1.31
C ARG A 46 0.87 5.77 2.80
N ASP A 47 -0.07 6.06 3.72
CA ASP A 47 0.23 6.15 5.17
C ASP A 47 0.80 4.87 5.79
N LEU A 48 0.54 3.71 5.18
CA LEU A 48 1.16 2.44 5.54
C LEU A 48 2.70 2.47 5.50
N GLU A 49 3.28 3.33 4.67
CA GLU A 49 4.73 3.44 4.49
C GLU A 49 5.45 4.02 5.70
N ARG A 50 4.72 4.63 6.65
CA ARG A 50 5.30 5.24 7.85
C ARG A 50 5.83 4.20 8.83
N GLU A 51 4.98 3.25 9.21
CA GLU A 51 5.25 2.29 10.28
C GLU A 51 4.90 0.84 9.88
N ILE A 52 3.80 0.67 9.13
CA ILE A 52 3.26 -0.67 8.85
C ILE A 52 4.13 -1.41 7.85
N ILE A 53 4.49 -0.80 6.72
CA ILE A 53 5.37 -1.46 5.73
C ILE A 53 6.72 -1.83 6.33
N PRO A 54 7.44 -0.94 7.04
CA PRO A 54 8.66 -1.33 7.76
C PRO A 54 8.48 -2.52 8.70
N LEU A 55 7.36 -2.58 9.42
CA LEU A 55 7.03 -3.73 10.27
C LEU A 55 6.82 -5.01 9.46
N LEU A 56 6.04 -4.93 8.36
CA LEU A 56 5.76 -6.11 7.53
C LEU A 56 7.04 -6.69 6.93
N GLU A 57 7.94 -5.82 6.47
CA GLU A 57 9.26 -6.21 5.93
C GLU A 57 10.14 -6.85 7.00
N SER A 58 10.23 -6.25 8.18
CA SER A 58 10.99 -6.77 9.32
C SER A 58 10.48 -8.14 9.76
N GLU A 59 9.16 -8.30 9.87
CA GLU A 59 8.50 -9.49 10.36
C GLU A 59 8.18 -10.51 9.26
N LYS A 60 8.47 -10.18 7.99
CA LYS A 60 8.18 -11.00 6.80
C LYS A 60 6.71 -11.38 6.68
N LEU A 61 5.81 -10.41 6.92
CA LEU A 61 4.38 -10.55 6.69
C LEU A 61 4.00 -10.12 5.29
N GLY A 62 3.05 -10.82 4.69
CA GLY A 62 2.45 -10.40 3.43
C GLY A 62 1.45 -9.26 3.61
N LEU A 63 1.27 -8.44 2.55
CA LEU A 63 0.27 -7.38 2.48
C LEU A 63 -0.79 -7.70 1.44
N SER A 64 -2.04 -7.81 1.88
CA SER A 64 -3.21 -7.86 1.00
C SER A 64 -3.87 -6.49 0.97
N VAL A 65 -3.88 -5.85 -0.20
CA VAL A 65 -4.32 -4.46 -0.37
C VAL A 65 -5.81 -4.40 -0.66
N TRP A 66 -6.58 -3.64 0.13
CA TRP A 66 -7.95 -3.30 -0.22
C TRP A 66 -8.06 -1.84 -0.70
N SER A 67 -9.08 -1.57 -1.52
CA SER A 67 -9.36 -0.25 -2.14
C SER A 67 -8.17 0.37 -2.90
N PRO A 68 -7.50 -0.40 -3.77
CA PRO A 68 -6.30 0.03 -4.50
C PRO A 68 -6.54 1.26 -5.37
N LEU A 69 -7.78 1.49 -5.79
CA LEU A 69 -8.22 2.64 -6.59
C LEU A 69 -8.83 3.77 -5.75
N ALA A 70 -8.58 3.80 -4.44
CA ALA A 70 -9.11 4.82 -3.52
C ALA A 70 -10.62 5.02 -3.66
N GLY A 71 -11.41 3.92 -3.62
CA GLY A 71 -12.85 3.96 -3.81
C GLY A 71 -13.30 4.36 -5.22
N GLY A 72 -12.45 4.17 -6.22
CA GLY A 72 -12.67 4.52 -7.61
C GLY A 72 -12.18 5.92 -8.01
N LEU A 73 -11.61 6.70 -7.08
CA LEU A 73 -11.09 8.04 -7.37
C LEU A 73 -9.97 8.01 -8.42
N LEU A 74 -9.14 6.97 -8.39
CA LEU A 74 -8.02 6.75 -9.31
C LEU A 74 -8.43 6.09 -10.64
N SER A 75 -9.74 5.97 -10.92
CA SER A 75 -10.22 5.33 -12.15
C SER A 75 -10.13 6.21 -13.41
N GLY A 76 -9.73 7.47 -13.28
CA GLY A 76 -9.74 8.44 -14.38
C GLY A 76 -11.09 9.11 -14.65
N LYS A 77 -12.16 8.71 -13.94
CA LYS A 77 -13.50 9.32 -14.09
C LYS A 77 -13.66 10.62 -13.31
N TYR A 78 -12.77 10.85 -12.35
CA TYR A 78 -12.77 12.03 -11.50
C TYR A 78 -11.67 12.98 -11.90
N SER A 79 -11.95 14.25 -11.74
CA SER A 79 -10.97 15.32 -11.92
C SER A 79 -11.27 16.46 -10.95
N ARG A 80 -10.41 17.46 -10.91
CA ARG A 80 -10.63 18.69 -10.12
C ARG A 80 -11.96 19.36 -10.44
N THR A 81 -12.43 19.30 -11.68
CA THR A 81 -13.69 19.87 -12.15
C THR A 81 -14.89 18.91 -12.08
N HIS A 82 -14.63 17.60 -12.02
CA HIS A 82 -15.66 16.55 -11.97
C HIS A 82 -15.49 15.69 -10.72
N GLN A 83 -15.91 16.22 -9.57
CA GLN A 83 -15.72 15.57 -8.27
C GLN A 83 -16.89 14.69 -7.83
N LYS A 84 -18.04 14.82 -8.46
CA LYS A 84 -19.25 14.05 -8.15
C LYS A 84 -19.81 13.39 -9.41
N LEU A 85 -20.08 12.11 -9.34
CA LEU A 85 -20.69 11.33 -10.41
C LEU A 85 -21.98 10.70 -9.89
N ALA A 86 -23.10 10.88 -10.61
CA ALA A 86 -24.45 10.50 -10.17
C ALA A 86 -24.53 9.05 -9.64
N ASP A 87 -23.91 8.08 -10.32
CA ASP A 87 -23.97 6.66 -9.98
C ASP A 87 -22.73 6.13 -9.29
N SER A 88 -21.98 6.99 -8.62
CA SER A 88 -20.76 6.58 -7.96
C SER A 88 -20.97 6.34 -6.47
N ARG A 89 -20.46 5.20 -5.96
CA ARG A 89 -20.42 4.91 -4.53
C ARG A 89 -19.82 6.06 -3.72
N ARG A 90 -18.80 6.72 -4.27
CA ARG A 90 -18.08 7.80 -3.60
C ARG A 90 -18.90 9.08 -3.43
N THR A 91 -19.95 9.26 -4.21
CA THR A 91 -20.89 10.37 -4.06
C THR A 91 -21.71 10.24 -2.77
N TYR A 92 -22.03 9.02 -2.37
CA TYR A 92 -22.80 8.73 -1.16
C TYR A 92 -21.90 8.45 0.06
N TYR A 93 -20.70 7.93 -0.18
CA TYR A 93 -19.77 7.53 0.87
C TYR A 93 -18.33 7.82 0.45
N ASP A 94 -17.83 9.01 0.85
CA ASP A 94 -16.48 9.48 0.50
C ASP A 94 -15.40 8.71 1.28
N PHE A 95 -15.17 7.47 0.87
CA PHE A 95 -14.27 6.51 1.51
C PHE A 95 -13.47 5.71 0.47
N PRO A 96 -12.19 5.41 0.74
CA PRO A 96 -11.38 5.83 1.88
C PRO A 96 -11.07 7.33 1.88
N VAL A 97 -10.72 7.86 3.05
CA VAL A 97 -10.29 9.26 3.21
C VAL A 97 -8.93 9.43 2.52
N VAL A 98 -8.82 10.45 1.67
CA VAL A 98 -7.59 10.80 0.96
C VAL A 98 -7.41 12.31 0.91
N ASP A 99 -6.17 12.76 0.78
CA ASP A 99 -5.87 14.15 0.41
C ASP A 99 -6.28 14.37 -1.05
N LYS A 100 -7.37 15.10 -1.27
CA LYS A 100 -7.93 15.33 -2.61
C LYS A 100 -6.99 16.15 -3.48
N GLU A 101 -6.35 17.17 -2.92
CA GLU A 101 -5.43 18.03 -3.68
C GLU A 101 -4.20 17.25 -4.16
N ARG A 102 -3.63 16.41 -3.31
CA ARG A 102 -2.58 15.49 -3.72
C ARG A 102 -3.08 14.49 -4.76
N THR A 103 -4.28 13.95 -4.59
CA THR A 103 -4.86 12.99 -5.53
C THR A 103 -5.07 13.60 -6.91
N TRP A 104 -5.51 14.87 -7.01
CA TRP A 104 -5.63 15.55 -8.30
C TRP A 104 -4.27 15.72 -8.98
N ARG A 105 -3.24 16.11 -8.25
CA ARG A 105 -1.86 16.18 -8.78
C ARG A 105 -1.35 14.82 -9.27
N ILE A 106 -1.67 13.74 -8.55
CA ILE A 106 -1.33 12.37 -8.96
C ILE A 106 -2.00 12.05 -10.30
N LEU A 107 -3.30 12.30 -10.44
CA LEU A 107 -4.04 12.06 -11.68
C LEU A 107 -3.51 12.91 -12.85
N GLU A 108 -3.13 14.15 -12.59
CA GLU A 108 -2.51 15.05 -13.58
C GLU A 108 -1.18 14.48 -14.10
N VAL A 109 -0.34 13.90 -13.22
CA VAL A 109 0.91 13.21 -13.62
C VAL A 109 0.63 11.88 -14.31
N MET A 110 -0.39 11.15 -13.87
CA MET A 110 -0.77 9.87 -14.49
C MET A 110 -1.31 10.01 -15.91
N ALA A 111 -2.00 11.12 -16.22
CA ALA A 111 -2.69 11.28 -17.49
C ALA A 111 -1.78 11.15 -18.72
N PRO A 112 -0.61 11.82 -18.81
CA PRO A 112 0.30 11.64 -19.94
C PRO A 112 0.92 10.24 -20.00
N ILE A 113 1.21 9.62 -18.86
CA ILE A 113 1.74 8.25 -18.79
C ILE A 113 0.69 7.27 -19.30
N ALA A 114 -0.54 7.36 -18.81
CA ALA A 114 -1.66 6.53 -19.26
C ALA A 114 -1.89 6.63 -20.76
N LYS A 115 -1.83 7.86 -21.30
CA LYS A 115 -1.96 8.11 -22.73
C LYS A 115 -0.82 7.50 -23.55
N ALA A 116 0.41 7.58 -23.06
CA ALA A 116 1.58 7.01 -23.74
C ALA A 116 1.53 5.49 -23.84
N HIS A 117 0.90 4.84 -22.88
CA HIS A 117 0.76 3.39 -22.81
C HIS A 117 -0.63 2.88 -23.26
N ASP A 118 -1.50 3.76 -23.75
CA ASP A 118 -2.88 3.40 -24.14
C ASP A 118 -3.64 2.63 -23.06
N CYS A 119 -3.50 3.08 -21.81
CA CYS A 119 -4.12 2.43 -20.65
C CYS A 119 -4.88 3.42 -19.76
N SER A 120 -5.65 2.92 -18.80
CA SER A 120 -6.38 3.75 -17.85
C SER A 120 -5.53 4.19 -16.65
N PRO A 121 -5.88 5.28 -15.94
CA PRO A 121 -5.28 5.61 -14.64
C PRO A 121 -5.49 4.51 -13.58
N ALA A 122 -6.59 3.75 -13.67
CA ALA A 122 -6.81 2.58 -12.81
C ALA A 122 -5.73 1.51 -13.04
N HIS A 123 -5.45 1.21 -14.30
CA HIS A 123 -4.40 0.27 -14.70
C HIS A 123 -3.04 0.68 -14.12
N LEU A 124 -2.63 1.95 -14.32
CA LEU A 124 -1.38 2.48 -13.75
C LEU A 124 -1.33 2.40 -12.22
N SER A 125 -2.45 2.71 -11.55
CA SER A 125 -2.54 2.64 -10.08
C SER A 125 -2.33 1.23 -9.56
N LEU A 126 -2.88 0.24 -10.26
CA LEU A 126 -2.71 -1.18 -9.92
C LEU A 126 -1.28 -1.65 -10.22
N ALA A 127 -0.72 -1.29 -11.36
CA ALA A 127 0.66 -1.62 -11.73
C ALA A 127 1.67 -1.03 -10.73
N TRP A 128 1.46 0.23 -10.29
CA TRP A 128 2.28 0.85 -9.25
C TRP A 128 2.26 0.07 -7.93
N LEU A 129 1.08 -0.44 -7.50
CA LEU A 129 0.95 -1.27 -6.31
C LEU A 129 1.63 -2.63 -6.47
N LEU A 130 1.40 -3.29 -7.61
CA LEU A 130 1.97 -4.60 -7.90
C LEU A 130 3.51 -4.56 -8.01
N GLY A 131 4.07 -3.40 -8.37
CA GLY A 131 5.51 -3.16 -8.36
C GLY A 131 6.13 -2.99 -6.96
N LYS A 132 5.34 -2.95 -5.87
CA LYS A 132 5.85 -2.84 -4.50
C LYS A 132 6.14 -4.23 -3.90
N PRO A 133 7.40 -4.54 -3.52
CA PRO A 133 7.77 -5.90 -3.07
C PRO A 133 6.97 -6.42 -1.88
N VAL A 134 6.49 -5.53 -1.00
CA VAL A 134 5.69 -5.88 0.19
C VAL A 134 4.27 -6.33 -0.18
N VAL A 135 3.77 -5.95 -1.35
CA VAL A 135 2.40 -6.25 -1.79
C VAL A 135 2.32 -7.69 -2.30
N THR A 136 1.64 -8.53 -1.55
CA THR A 136 1.42 -9.94 -1.89
C THR A 136 0.20 -10.12 -2.79
N SER A 137 -0.85 -9.33 -2.56
CA SER A 137 -2.11 -9.44 -3.30
C SER A 137 -2.87 -8.11 -3.30
N VAL A 138 -3.55 -7.83 -4.41
CA VAL A 138 -4.40 -6.65 -4.57
C VAL A 138 -5.84 -7.09 -4.76
N ILE A 139 -6.73 -6.63 -3.87
CA ILE A 139 -8.16 -6.94 -3.91
C ILE A 139 -8.85 -5.92 -4.82
N ILE A 140 -9.34 -6.38 -5.95
CA ILE A 140 -10.07 -5.55 -6.92
C ILE A 140 -11.55 -5.88 -6.93
N GLY A 141 -12.35 -4.93 -7.40
CA GLY A 141 -13.76 -5.12 -7.72
C GLY A 141 -14.09 -4.39 -9.01
N ALA A 142 -14.90 -5.01 -9.85
CA ALA A 142 -15.39 -4.42 -11.09
C ALA A 142 -16.89 -4.66 -11.23
N LYS A 143 -17.63 -3.65 -11.76
CA LYS A 143 -19.07 -3.79 -12.06
C LYS A 143 -19.31 -4.30 -13.49
N ARG A 144 -18.33 -4.15 -14.39
CA ARG A 144 -18.41 -4.50 -15.81
C ARG A 144 -17.21 -5.32 -16.22
N LEU A 145 -17.37 -6.14 -17.25
CA LEU A 145 -16.34 -7.04 -17.76
C LEU A 145 -15.13 -6.27 -18.29
N ASP A 146 -15.36 -5.17 -19.02
CA ASP A 146 -14.29 -4.31 -19.55
C ASP A 146 -13.40 -3.73 -18.44
N GLN A 147 -13.99 -3.28 -17.33
CA GLN A 147 -13.24 -2.81 -16.16
C GLN A 147 -12.44 -3.94 -15.51
N PHE A 148 -12.98 -5.13 -15.47
CA PHE A 148 -12.29 -6.29 -14.92
C PHE A 148 -11.08 -6.68 -15.78
N GLN A 149 -11.25 -6.70 -17.09
CA GLN A 149 -10.18 -6.98 -18.04
C GLN A 149 -9.05 -5.93 -17.98
N ASP A 150 -9.39 -4.64 -17.95
CA ASP A 150 -8.43 -3.55 -17.78
C ASP A 150 -7.64 -3.67 -16.47
N ASN A 151 -8.33 -3.98 -15.35
CA ASN A 151 -7.68 -4.19 -14.06
C ASN A 151 -6.73 -5.41 -14.08
N LEU A 152 -7.10 -6.51 -14.75
CA LEU A 152 -6.24 -7.70 -14.84
C LEU A 152 -5.00 -7.45 -15.69
N ALA A 153 -5.11 -6.68 -16.76
CA ALA A 153 -4.00 -6.36 -17.63
C ALA A 153 -2.84 -5.64 -16.90
N ALA A 154 -3.15 -4.98 -15.76
CA ALA A 154 -2.13 -4.36 -14.92
C ALA A 154 -1.07 -5.35 -14.36
N VAL A 155 -1.35 -6.65 -14.33
CA VAL A 155 -0.41 -7.67 -13.86
C VAL A 155 0.78 -7.83 -14.82
N GLU A 156 0.55 -7.65 -16.11
CA GLU A 156 1.58 -7.77 -17.15
C GLU A 156 2.29 -6.45 -17.45
N PHE A 157 1.84 -5.37 -16.83
CA PHE A 157 2.35 -4.03 -17.09
C PHE A 157 3.48 -3.65 -16.15
N THR A 158 4.56 -3.12 -16.70
CA THR A 158 5.71 -2.65 -15.93
C THR A 158 5.97 -1.17 -16.21
N LEU A 159 5.90 -0.36 -15.16
CA LEU A 159 6.30 1.05 -15.20
C LEU A 159 7.82 1.18 -15.39
N THR A 160 8.23 2.10 -16.23
CA THR A 160 9.65 2.43 -16.35
C THR A 160 10.19 3.09 -15.05
N PRO A 161 11.51 3.05 -14.81
CA PRO A 161 12.10 3.72 -13.64
C PRO A 161 11.78 5.22 -13.56
N ASP A 162 11.68 5.90 -14.72
CA ASP A 162 11.33 7.33 -14.79
C ASP A 162 9.87 7.57 -14.37
N GLU A 163 8.95 6.77 -14.86
CA GLU A 163 7.53 6.86 -14.51
C GLU A 163 7.31 6.57 -13.02
N LEU A 164 7.98 5.55 -12.49
CA LEU A 164 7.96 5.25 -11.05
C LEU A 164 8.45 6.44 -10.23
N ARG A 165 9.58 7.08 -10.63
CA ARG A 165 10.08 8.27 -9.94
C ARG A 165 9.09 9.43 -9.97
N GLN A 166 8.45 9.69 -11.11
CA GLN A 166 7.44 10.75 -11.22
C GLN A 166 6.24 10.47 -10.33
N LEU A 167 5.71 9.25 -10.37
CA LEU A 167 4.58 8.82 -9.56
C LEU A 167 4.90 8.82 -8.06
N ASP A 168 6.07 8.35 -7.67
CA ASP A 168 6.52 8.34 -6.28
C ASP A 168 6.74 9.77 -5.76
N ALA A 169 7.30 10.67 -6.57
CA ALA A 169 7.53 12.06 -6.17
C ALA A 169 6.21 12.83 -5.95
N VAL A 170 5.25 12.73 -6.89
CA VAL A 170 3.97 13.45 -6.79
C VAL A 170 3.09 12.93 -5.66
N SER A 171 3.22 11.65 -5.31
CA SER A 171 2.44 10.98 -4.27
C SER A 171 3.13 10.93 -2.91
N ALA A 172 4.35 11.45 -2.79
CA ALA A 172 5.14 11.40 -1.57
C ALA A 172 4.40 11.97 -0.36
N LEU A 173 4.54 11.31 0.77
CA LEU A 173 4.04 11.80 2.05
C LEU A 173 5.02 12.79 2.65
N PHE A 174 4.49 13.80 3.35
CA PHE A 174 5.30 14.56 4.28
C PHE A 174 5.85 13.63 5.37
N ARG A 175 7.14 13.73 5.66
CA ARG A 175 7.77 12.93 6.71
C ARG A 175 7.42 13.50 8.07
N GLU A 176 6.64 12.77 8.84
CA GLU A 176 6.34 13.08 10.24
C GLU A 176 7.45 12.59 11.15
N TYR A 177 7.47 13.10 12.39
CA TYR A 177 8.35 12.56 13.43
C TYR A 177 7.95 11.11 13.76
N PRO A 178 8.91 10.18 13.94
CA PRO A 178 10.37 10.33 13.87
C PRO A 178 10.97 10.19 12.45
N GLY A 179 10.18 9.95 11.42
CA GLY A 179 10.65 9.64 10.07
C GLY A 179 11.56 10.70 9.43
N TRP A 180 11.44 11.99 9.81
CA TRP A 180 12.34 13.03 9.32
C TRP A 180 13.65 13.11 10.10
N VAL A 181 13.68 12.64 11.36
CA VAL A 181 14.91 12.70 12.19
C VAL A 181 15.82 11.47 12.01
N LEU A 182 15.23 10.30 11.71
CA LEU A 182 15.98 9.06 11.56
C LEU A 182 17.13 9.14 10.54
N PRO A 183 16.97 9.76 9.35
CA PRO A 183 18.07 9.91 8.39
C PRO A 183 19.24 10.75 8.92
N PHE A 184 19.00 11.69 9.85
CA PHE A 184 20.06 12.52 10.47
C PHE A 184 20.82 11.78 11.57
N GLN A 185 20.24 10.72 12.13
CA GLN A 185 20.91 9.94 13.17
C GLN A 185 21.96 8.95 12.63
N GLY A 186 22.02 8.82 11.30
CA GLY A 186 22.99 8.00 10.58
C GLY A 186 22.67 6.49 10.70
N ALA A 187 22.63 5.80 9.57
CA ALA A 187 22.55 4.34 9.52
C ALA A 187 23.66 3.67 10.35
N ASP A 188 24.83 4.32 10.42
CA ASP A 188 26.00 3.81 11.15
C ASP A 188 25.78 3.72 12.66
N ARG A 189 25.04 4.68 13.25
CA ARG A 189 24.79 4.68 14.70
C ARG A 189 23.85 3.55 15.11
N TRP A 190 22.83 3.29 14.28
CA TRP A 190 21.89 2.19 14.49
C TRP A 190 22.58 0.83 14.26
N ASN A 191 23.34 0.71 13.20
CA ASN A 191 24.11 -0.50 12.90
C ASN A 191 25.16 -0.81 13.98
N GLN A 192 25.80 0.20 14.56
CA GLN A 192 26.71 0.04 15.69
C GLN A 192 26.01 -0.44 16.97
N LEU A 193 24.80 0.07 17.24
CA LEU A 193 24.00 -0.38 18.39
C LEU A 193 23.52 -1.83 18.24
N ILE A 194 23.11 -2.23 17.03
CA ILE A 194 22.68 -3.60 16.74
C ILE A 194 23.88 -4.55 16.72
N ALA A 195 25.02 -4.15 16.15
CA ALA A 195 26.25 -4.95 16.16
C ALA A 195 26.82 -5.16 17.56
N GLY A 196 26.58 -4.22 18.49
CA GLY A 196 26.94 -4.37 19.91
C GLY A 196 25.97 -5.22 20.73
N CYS A 197 24.75 -5.48 20.23
CA CYS A 197 23.73 -6.35 20.83
C CYS A 197 23.75 -7.77 20.23
N VAL A 198 24.91 -8.41 20.20
CA VAL A 198 24.94 -9.87 19.96
C VAL A 198 24.41 -10.52 21.24
N LEU A 199 23.13 -10.90 21.23
CA LEU A 199 22.58 -11.77 22.27
C LEU A 199 23.42 -13.06 22.28
N PRO A 200 23.91 -13.51 23.44
CA PRO A 200 24.62 -14.77 23.52
C PRO A 200 23.72 -15.89 23.01
N SER A 201 24.24 -16.68 22.08
CA SER A 201 23.57 -17.90 21.59
C SER A 201 23.19 -18.77 22.78
N ARG A 202 21.89 -19.04 22.90
CA ARG A 202 21.37 -20.06 23.84
C ARG A 202 21.64 -21.44 23.29
#